data_830e5c876941e01aa0e36af8d9d7aa7b
#
_entry.id   830e5c876941e01aa0e36af8d9d7aa7b
#
_cell.length_a   1.000
_cell.length_b   1.000
_cell.length_c   1.000
_cell.angle_alpha   90.00
_cell.angle_beta   90.00
_cell.angle_gamma   90.00
#
_symmetry.space_group_name_H-M   'P 1'
#
loop_
_entity.id
_entity.type
_entity.pdbx_description
1 polymer ?
#
loop_
_entity_poly.entity_id
_entity_poly.type
_entity_poly.pdbx_seq_one_letter_code
_entity_poly.pdbx_strand_id
1 'polypeptide(L)'
;MVHFISKSQTNSSLIEREQFFNNIHLPENTPHVLLQTCDRIELYWGEGAVPEHIAHHLFSVVSGLESSLIGEGAIQGQVKNCYQQSASKYKLSGSLHKLFQTALSVGKRVRTESAISQGAISHSQAVIECLIQEKIPLKNALITMLGINKLNEDIIKFLQAKGAMSIFLGNRYYEKAQDMASKYDCKAFRFDEMKPFLEFTDVLISATSAPHLIVRPEHISPNQKILILDLAFPRDVDERIGEMPNVTLYNLEDIKQRVNQNVASRRKRVEKALEIIDEEVDKFCINIGQRISKSAISF
;
A
#
# COMPACT_ATOMS: atom_id res chain seq x y z
N MET A 1 -9.59 16.23 -22.21
CA MET A 1 -10.11 16.03 -20.85
C MET A 1 -9.19 15.04 -20.14
N VAL A 2 -9.01 15.17 -18.84
CA VAL A 2 -8.34 14.16 -18.03
C VAL A 2 -9.25 12.95 -17.88
N HIS A 3 -8.70 11.76 -18.02
CA HIS A 3 -9.35 10.47 -17.87
C HIS A 3 -8.73 9.69 -16.72
N PHE A 4 -9.49 8.75 -16.20
CA PHE A 4 -9.10 7.95 -15.05
C PHE A 4 -9.78 6.58 -15.12
N ILE A 5 -9.03 5.56 -14.78
CA ILE A 5 -9.54 4.21 -14.49
C ILE A 5 -8.95 3.71 -13.18
N SER A 6 -9.75 2.98 -12.43
CA SER A 6 -9.39 2.51 -11.09
C SER A 6 -9.89 1.09 -10.85
N LYS A 7 -9.07 0.32 -10.19
CA LYS A 7 -9.43 -0.89 -9.46
C LYS A 7 -8.91 -0.77 -8.04
N SER A 8 -9.81 -0.79 -7.09
CA SER A 8 -9.49 -0.68 -5.67
C SER A 8 -10.13 -1.84 -4.89
N GLN A 9 -9.66 -2.06 -3.68
CA GLN A 9 -10.22 -3.09 -2.78
C GLN A 9 -11.72 -2.89 -2.46
N THR A 10 -12.25 -1.68 -2.64
CA THR A 10 -13.66 -1.37 -2.42
C THR A 10 -14.57 -1.87 -3.54
N ASN A 11 -14.01 -2.07 -4.74
CA ASN A 11 -14.77 -2.44 -5.95
C ASN A 11 -14.23 -3.67 -6.69
N SER A 12 -13.17 -4.30 -6.20
CA SER A 12 -12.55 -5.48 -6.84
C SER A 12 -11.78 -6.34 -5.86
N SER A 13 -11.77 -7.65 -6.12
CA SER A 13 -10.94 -8.60 -5.39
C SER A 13 -9.44 -8.40 -5.69
N LEU A 14 -8.59 -9.03 -4.88
CA LEU A 14 -7.15 -9.02 -5.12
C LEU A 14 -6.80 -9.61 -6.50
N ILE A 15 -7.43 -10.72 -6.88
CA ILE A 15 -7.23 -11.40 -8.17
C ILE A 15 -7.59 -10.46 -9.33
N GLU A 16 -8.73 -9.78 -9.25
CA GLU A 16 -9.15 -8.84 -10.30
C GLU A 16 -8.19 -7.65 -10.43
N ARG A 17 -7.61 -7.17 -9.32
CA ARG A 17 -6.59 -6.12 -9.37
C ARG A 17 -5.28 -6.59 -10.00
N GLU A 18 -4.84 -7.82 -9.69
CA GLU A 18 -3.67 -8.43 -10.33
C GLU A 18 -3.88 -8.60 -11.84
N GLN A 19 -5.05 -9.11 -12.25
CA GLN A 19 -5.41 -9.24 -13.67
C GLN A 19 -5.46 -7.87 -14.37
N PHE A 20 -6.05 -6.87 -13.72
CA PHE A 20 -6.10 -5.51 -14.26
C PHE A 20 -4.70 -4.92 -14.43
N PHE A 21 -3.82 -5.09 -13.45
CA PHE A 21 -2.43 -4.63 -13.53
C PHE A 21 -1.67 -5.26 -14.70
N ASN A 22 -1.83 -6.56 -14.89
CA ASN A 22 -1.15 -7.30 -15.96
C ASN A 22 -1.70 -6.96 -17.36
N ASN A 23 -2.96 -6.51 -17.44
CA ASN A 23 -3.65 -6.22 -18.71
C ASN A 23 -3.77 -4.72 -19.02
N ILE A 24 -3.23 -3.84 -18.14
CA ILE A 24 -3.32 -2.39 -18.37
C ILE A 24 -2.35 -1.98 -19.49
N HIS A 25 -2.91 -1.58 -20.61
CA HIS A 25 -2.12 -1.18 -21.78
C HIS A 25 -2.53 0.23 -22.20
N LEU A 26 -1.57 1.12 -22.25
CA LEU A 26 -1.70 2.41 -22.94
C LEU A 26 -0.86 2.38 -24.21
N PRO A 27 -1.24 3.17 -25.22
CA PRO A 27 -0.38 3.37 -26.39
C PRO A 27 1.03 3.78 -25.94
N GLU A 28 2.06 3.27 -26.62
CA GLU A 28 3.44 3.61 -26.31
C GLU A 28 3.63 5.12 -26.24
N ASN A 29 4.38 5.57 -25.24
CA ASN A 29 4.68 6.98 -24.96
C ASN A 29 3.49 7.86 -24.54
N THR A 30 2.30 7.31 -24.23
CA THR A 30 1.21 8.10 -23.66
C THR A 30 1.58 8.63 -22.28
N PRO A 31 1.65 9.99 -22.08
CA PRO A 31 1.96 10.55 -20.75
C PRO A 31 0.84 10.22 -19.76
N HIS A 32 1.22 9.56 -18.65
CA HIS A 32 0.26 9.12 -17.65
C HIS A 32 0.89 9.07 -16.25
N VAL A 33 0.04 9.01 -15.23
CA VAL A 33 0.43 8.67 -13.86
C VAL A 33 -0.23 7.35 -13.50
N LEU A 34 0.58 6.33 -13.20
CA LEU A 34 0.15 5.05 -12.67
C LEU A 34 0.35 5.06 -11.16
N LEU A 35 -0.74 5.04 -10.41
CA LEU A 35 -0.73 4.87 -8.96
C LEU A 35 -0.96 3.39 -8.65
N GLN A 36 0.09 2.73 -8.15
CA GLN A 36 0.06 1.35 -7.73
C GLN A 36 0.37 1.27 -6.24
N THR A 37 -0.55 0.72 -5.47
CA THR A 37 -0.40 0.44 -4.03
C THR A 37 -1.02 -0.92 -3.71
N CYS A 38 -0.89 -1.38 -2.46
CA CYS A 38 -1.58 -2.60 -2.01
C CYS A 38 -3.11 -2.52 -2.10
N ASP A 39 -3.69 -1.31 -2.04
CA ASP A 39 -5.13 -1.11 -2.00
C ASP A 39 -5.74 -0.81 -3.36
N ARG A 40 -4.95 -0.33 -4.34
CA ARG A 40 -5.46 0.17 -5.60
C ARG A 40 -4.45 0.20 -6.73
N ILE A 41 -4.99 0.14 -7.93
CA ILE A 41 -4.30 0.47 -9.17
C ILE A 41 -5.15 1.50 -9.88
N GLU A 42 -4.58 2.66 -10.14
CA GLU A 42 -5.25 3.78 -10.79
C GLU A 42 -4.37 4.37 -11.87
N LEU A 43 -4.95 4.64 -13.02
CA LEU A 43 -4.26 5.23 -14.15
C LEU A 43 -4.94 6.55 -14.51
N TYR A 44 -4.16 7.61 -14.60
CA TYR A 44 -4.59 8.95 -14.94
C TYR A 44 -3.85 9.44 -16.18
N TRP A 45 -4.57 9.91 -17.19
CA TRP A 45 -4.00 10.42 -18.45
C TRP A 45 -4.86 11.51 -19.09
N GLY A 46 -4.30 12.19 -20.10
CA GLY A 46 -5.02 13.20 -20.87
C GLY A 46 -4.66 14.63 -20.50
N GLU A 47 -5.37 15.58 -21.11
CA GLU A 47 -5.11 17.02 -21.02
C GLU A 47 -6.41 17.83 -21.06
N GLY A 48 -6.39 19.07 -20.53
CA GLY A 48 -7.53 20.00 -20.52
C GLY A 48 -8.38 19.86 -19.27
N ALA A 49 -9.70 19.84 -19.40
CA ALA A 49 -10.60 19.82 -18.24
C ALA A 49 -10.37 18.59 -17.35
N VAL A 50 -10.41 18.80 -16.05
CA VAL A 50 -10.39 17.74 -15.03
C VAL A 50 -11.82 17.60 -14.50
N PRO A 51 -12.49 16.46 -14.72
CA PRO A 51 -13.81 16.21 -14.15
C PRO A 51 -13.79 16.28 -12.61
N GLU A 52 -14.83 16.85 -12.03
CA GLU A 52 -14.98 17.04 -10.58
C GLU A 52 -14.82 15.73 -9.80
N HIS A 53 -15.48 14.67 -10.26
CA HIS A 53 -15.39 13.35 -9.61
C HIS A 53 -13.96 12.77 -9.59
N ILE A 54 -13.12 13.09 -10.59
CA ILE A 54 -11.71 12.66 -10.62
C ILE A 54 -10.90 13.45 -9.58
N ALA A 55 -11.14 14.75 -9.46
CA ALA A 55 -10.49 15.57 -8.45
C ALA A 55 -10.89 15.12 -7.03
N HIS A 56 -12.20 14.97 -6.79
CA HIS A 56 -12.73 14.49 -5.51
C HIS A 56 -12.14 13.13 -5.13
N HIS A 57 -12.13 12.17 -6.08
CA HIS A 57 -11.56 10.86 -5.84
C HIS A 57 -10.08 10.93 -5.45
N LEU A 58 -9.24 11.62 -6.24
CA LEU A 58 -7.80 11.70 -5.94
C LEU A 58 -7.54 12.44 -4.62
N PHE A 59 -8.31 13.47 -4.29
CA PHE A 59 -8.19 14.20 -3.01
C PHE A 59 -8.56 13.29 -1.84
N SER A 60 -9.60 12.47 -1.96
CA SER A 60 -10.00 11.46 -0.97
C SER A 60 -8.91 10.38 -0.80
N VAL A 61 -8.35 9.89 -1.91
CA VAL A 61 -7.24 8.93 -1.91
C VAL A 61 -6.04 9.49 -1.16
N VAL A 62 -5.55 10.66 -1.55
CA VAL A 62 -4.35 11.27 -0.92
C VAL A 62 -4.59 11.59 0.56
N SER A 63 -5.82 11.86 0.94
CA SER A 63 -6.22 12.12 2.35
C SER A 63 -6.33 10.85 3.18
N GLY A 64 -6.31 9.66 2.56
CA GLY A 64 -6.43 8.37 3.23
C GLY A 64 -7.87 7.96 3.55
N LEU A 65 -8.88 8.63 2.99
CA LEU A 65 -10.30 8.26 3.18
C LEU A 65 -10.69 7.03 2.39
N GLU A 66 -10.04 6.82 1.24
CA GLU A 66 -10.23 5.66 0.38
C GLU A 66 -9.28 4.49 0.74
N SER A 67 -8.46 4.63 1.78
CA SER A 67 -7.58 3.56 2.25
C SER A 67 -8.36 2.58 3.12
N SER A 68 -7.97 1.30 3.05
CA SER A 68 -8.54 0.25 3.91
C SER A 68 -8.34 0.51 5.39
N LEU A 69 -7.26 1.21 5.73
CA LEU A 69 -7.04 1.79 7.04
C LEU A 69 -7.28 3.30 6.94
N ILE A 70 -8.50 3.73 7.26
CA ILE A 70 -8.91 5.13 7.13
C ILE A 70 -7.93 6.05 7.87
N GLY A 71 -7.44 7.09 7.18
CA GLY A 71 -6.49 8.04 7.71
C GLY A 71 -5.03 7.59 7.68
N GLU A 72 -4.72 6.50 6.94
CA GLU A 72 -3.34 6.06 6.75
C GLU A 72 -2.46 7.18 6.17
N GLY A 73 -1.31 7.42 6.80
CA GLY A 73 -0.39 8.47 6.38
C GLY A 73 0.49 8.11 5.17
N ALA A 74 0.71 6.83 4.91
CA ALA A 74 1.64 6.36 3.89
C ALA A 74 1.19 6.68 2.46
N ILE A 75 -0.12 6.69 2.20
CA ILE A 75 -0.70 6.91 0.86
C ILE A 75 -0.25 8.23 0.23
N GLN A 76 -0.10 9.31 1.01
CA GLN A 76 0.38 10.59 0.46
C GLN A 76 1.79 10.48 -0.12
N GLY A 77 2.68 9.78 0.58
CA GLY A 77 4.04 9.51 0.12
C GLY A 77 4.03 8.66 -1.14
N GLN A 78 3.18 7.63 -1.21
CA GLN A 78 3.05 6.75 -2.37
C GLN A 78 2.56 7.54 -3.61
N VAL A 79 1.50 8.33 -3.47
CA VAL A 79 1.00 9.20 -4.56
C VAL A 79 2.06 10.18 -5.03
N LYS A 80 2.79 10.82 -4.10
CA LYS A 80 3.89 11.73 -4.43
C LYS A 80 4.97 11.02 -5.26
N ASN A 81 5.40 9.83 -4.83
CA ASN A 81 6.43 9.06 -5.51
C ASN A 81 5.99 8.63 -6.92
N CYS A 82 4.77 8.10 -7.07
CA CYS A 82 4.23 7.72 -8.38
C CYS A 82 4.13 8.92 -9.33
N TYR A 83 3.65 10.06 -8.84
CA TYR A 83 3.60 11.30 -9.62
C TYR A 83 5.00 11.77 -10.04
N GLN A 84 5.98 11.78 -9.14
CA GLN A 84 7.35 12.19 -9.45
C GLN A 84 8.03 11.26 -10.45
N GLN A 85 7.86 9.95 -10.31
CA GLN A 85 8.37 8.95 -11.27
C GLN A 85 7.75 9.16 -12.66
N SER A 86 6.43 9.39 -12.74
CA SER A 86 5.76 9.66 -14.01
C SER A 86 6.23 10.97 -14.62
N ALA A 87 6.38 12.03 -13.83
CA ALA A 87 6.86 13.34 -14.30
C ALA A 87 8.33 13.30 -14.78
N SER A 88 9.15 12.39 -14.24
CA SER A 88 10.53 12.19 -14.73
C SER A 88 10.57 11.37 -16.02
N LYS A 89 9.60 10.50 -16.25
CA LYS A 89 9.54 9.60 -17.41
C LYS A 89 8.80 10.22 -18.61
N TYR A 90 7.77 11.02 -18.34
CA TYR A 90 6.88 11.57 -19.37
C TYR A 90 6.77 13.09 -19.25
N LYS A 91 6.53 13.77 -20.36
CA LYS A 91 6.06 15.16 -20.36
C LYS A 91 4.57 15.17 -20.03
N LEU A 92 4.24 15.17 -18.74
CA LEU A 92 2.86 15.21 -18.28
C LEU A 92 2.17 16.52 -18.69
N SER A 93 0.85 16.48 -18.90
CA SER A 93 0.06 17.67 -19.19
C SER A 93 -0.03 18.61 -17.98
N GLY A 94 -0.25 19.91 -18.24
CA GLY A 94 -0.47 20.91 -17.20
C GLY A 94 -1.64 20.57 -16.28
N SER A 95 -2.65 19.90 -16.80
CA SER A 95 -3.82 19.42 -16.05
C SER A 95 -3.46 18.33 -15.05
N LEU A 96 -2.66 17.34 -15.47
CA LEU A 96 -2.16 16.28 -14.57
C LEU A 96 -1.26 16.87 -13.49
N HIS A 97 -0.33 17.77 -13.86
CA HIS A 97 0.50 18.46 -12.87
C HIS A 97 -0.35 19.20 -11.83
N LYS A 98 -1.34 19.99 -12.28
CA LYS A 98 -2.21 20.75 -11.40
C LYS A 98 -3.04 19.84 -10.49
N LEU A 99 -3.61 18.75 -11.04
CA LEU A 99 -4.40 17.78 -10.29
C LEU A 99 -3.58 17.15 -9.16
N PHE A 100 -2.42 16.57 -9.48
CA PHE A 100 -1.61 15.87 -8.48
C PHE A 100 -0.98 16.80 -7.44
N GLN A 101 -0.50 17.99 -7.84
CA GLN A 101 0.05 18.96 -6.89
C GLN A 101 -1.02 19.49 -5.94
N THR A 102 -2.24 19.77 -6.46
CA THR A 102 -3.36 20.18 -5.61
C THR A 102 -3.76 19.06 -4.66
N ALA A 103 -3.89 17.80 -5.15
CA ALA A 103 -4.22 16.66 -4.31
C ALA A 103 -3.23 16.48 -3.14
N LEU A 104 -1.93 16.62 -3.39
CA LEU A 104 -0.91 16.53 -2.34
C LEU A 104 -1.04 17.65 -1.29
N SER A 105 -1.41 18.86 -1.73
CA SER A 105 -1.69 20.00 -0.82
C SER A 105 -2.95 19.75 0.01
N VAL A 106 -4.04 19.32 -0.63
CA VAL A 106 -5.30 18.96 0.02
C VAL A 106 -5.10 17.88 1.07
N GLY A 107 -4.41 16.79 0.71
CA GLY A 107 -4.12 15.71 1.67
C GLY A 107 -3.33 16.18 2.89
N LYS A 108 -2.45 17.16 2.76
CA LYS A 108 -1.76 17.80 3.89
C LYS A 108 -2.73 18.61 4.76
N ARG A 109 -3.57 19.45 4.12
CA ARG A 109 -4.59 20.26 4.81
C ARG A 109 -5.57 19.38 5.59
N VAL A 110 -6.12 18.35 4.94
CA VAL A 110 -7.07 17.41 5.55
C VAL A 110 -6.46 16.78 6.81
N ARG A 111 -5.23 16.24 6.74
CA ARG A 111 -4.58 15.63 7.91
C ARG A 111 -4.38 16.62 9.06
N THR A 112 -4.00 17.85 8.75
CA THR A 112 -3.75 18.88 9.76
C THR A 112 -5.04 19.33 10.44
N GLU A 113 -6.11 19.60 9.67
CA GLU A 113 -7.34 20.21 10.17
C GLU A 113 -8.37 19.21 10.70
N SER A 114 -8.46 18.02 10.11
CA SER A 114 -9.40 16.96 10.57
C SER A 114 -8.81 16.02 11.60
N ALA A 115 -7.48 16.00 11.74
CA ALA A 115 -6.76 15.03 12.56
C ALA A 115 -7.09 13.56 12.19
N ILE A 116 -7.45 13.28 10.92
CA ILE A 116 -7.90 11.97 10.45
C ILE A 116 -6.84 10.87 10.68
N SER A 117 -5.55 11.23 10.64
CA SER A 117 -4.45 10.30 10.88
C SER A 117 -4.16 10.04 12.36
N GLN A 118 -4.77 10.78 13.30
CA GLN A 118 -4.55 10.54 14.72
C GLN A 118 -5.26 9.27 15.18
N GLY A 119 -4.49 8.34 15.75
CA GLY A 119 -4.99 7.03 16.15
C GLY A 119 -5.34 6.11 14.97
N ALA A 120 -4.89 6.43 13.76
CA ALA A 120 -4.91 5.49 12.65
C ALA A 120 -3.85 4.42 12.90
N ILE A 121 -4.24 3.17 12.69
CA ILE A 121 -3.33 2.04 12.77
C ILE A 121 -2.57 1.97 11.44
N SER A 122 -1.23 1.92 11.51
CA SER A 122 -0.41 1.67 10.32
C SER A 122 -0.47 0.20 9.90
N HIS A 123 -0.11 -0.12 8.66
CA HIS A 123 0.00 -1.52 8.21
C HIS A 123 0.92 -2.35 9.10
N SER A 124 2.04 -1.78 9.52
CA SER A 124 2.97 -2.47 10.45
C SER A 124 2.34 -2.75 11.81
N GLN A 125 1.54 -1.82 12.35
CA GLN A 125 0.78 -2.06 13.60
C GLN A 125 -0.32 -3.09 13.39
N ALA A 126 -1.02 -3.07 12.25
CA ALA A 126 -2.05 -4.05 11.93
C ALA A 126 -1.50 -5.48 11.90
N VAL A 127 -0.30 -5.66 11.34
CA VAL A 127 0.43 -6.94 11.38
C VAL A 127 0.67 -7.39 12.83
N ILE A 128 1.17 -6.51 13.68
CA ILE A 128 1.44 -6.84 15.09
C ILE A 128 0.16 -7.19 15.85
N GLU A 129 -0.92 -6.44 15.62
CA GLU A 129 -2.22 -6.75 16.23
C GLU A 129 -2.77 -8.10 15.75
N CYS A 130 -2.60 -8.43 14.47
CA CYS A 130 -2.94 -9.74 13.92
C CYS A 130 -2.16 -10.87 14.63
N LEU A 131 -0.85 -10.72 14.80
CA LEU A 131 -0.02 -11.71 15.49
C LEU A 131 -0.44 -11.90 16.97
N ILE A 132 -0.84 -10.81 17.64
CA ILE A 132 -1.35 -10.88 19.02
C ILE A 132 -2.71 -11.59 19.06
N GLN A 133 -3.62 -11.30 18.13
CA GLN A 133 -4.93 -11.98 18.04
C GLN A 133 -4.77 -13.48 17.75
N GLU A 134 -3.80 -13.87 16.92
CA GLU A 134 -3.45 -15.27 16.67
C GLU A 134 -2.67 -15.91 17.82
N LYS A 135 -2.44 -15.18 18.92
CA LYS A 135 -1.75 -15.65 20.13
C LYS A 135 -0.35 -16.19 19.86
N ILE A 136 0.36 -15.60 18.90
CA ILE A 136 1.73 -15.98 18.59
C ILE A 136 2.63 -15.63 19.78
N PRO A 137 3.42 -16.57 20.32
CA PRO A 137 4.33 -16.33 21.43
C PRO A 137 5.60 -15.62 20.91
N LEU A 138 5.52 -14.32 20.60
CA LEU A 138 6.54 -13.55 19.89
C LEU A 138 7.96 -13.73 20.47
N LYS A 139 8.08 -13.92 21.78
CA LYS A 139 9.38 -14.11 22.43
C LYS A 139 10.11 -15.39 21.97
N ASN A 140 9.36 -16.44 21.65
CA ASN A 140 9.90 -17.75 21.31
C ASN A 140 9.69 -18.12 19.83
N ALA A 141 8.87 -17.35 19.10
CA ALA A 141 8.57 -17.62 17.72
C ALA A 141 9.76 -17.33 16.80
N LEU A 142 9.98 -18.22 15.83
CA LEU A 142 10.90 -18.01 14.72
C LEU A 142 10.16 -17.26 13.61
N ILE A 143 10.56 -16.01 13.39
CA ILE A 143 9.91 -15.12 12.44
C ILE A 143 10.81 -14.95 11.22
N THR A 144 10.34 -15.34 10.05
CA THR A 144 11.03 -15.11 8.78
C THR A 144 10.35 -13.98 8.02
N MET A 145 11.14 -13.03 7.54
CA MET A 145 10.65 -11.89 6.77
C MET A 145 11.30 -11.86 5.40
N LEU A 146 10.50 -11.73 4.35
CA LEU A 146 10.95 -11.60 2.96
C LEU A 146 10.73 -10.17 2.46
N GLY A 147 11.78 -9.63 1.83
CA GLY A 147 11.81 -8.25 1.34
C GLY A 147 12.43 -7.27 2.33
N ILE A 148 13.12 -6.27 1.76
CA ILE A 148 13.78 -5.20 2.50
C ILE A 148 13.19 -3.87 2.05
N ASN A 149 12.31 -3.31 2.87
CA ASN A 149 11.61 -2.04 2.62
C ASN A 149 11.20 -1.38 3.93
N LYS A 150 10.62 -0.19 3.84
CA LYS A 150 10.21 0.60 5.00
C LYS A 150 9.15 -0.10 5.85
N LEU A 151 8.20 -0.82 5.23
CA LEU A 151 7.17 -1.56 5.95
C LEU A 151 7.78 -2.65 6.83
N ASN A 152 8.67 -3.47 6.26
CA ASN A 152 9.36 -4.52 7.01
C ASN A 152 10.26 -3.93 8.10
N GLU A 153 10.94 -2.81 7.85
CA GLU A 153 11.72 -2.10 8.87
C GLU A 153 10.85 -1.69 10.08
N ASP A 154 9.66 -1.15 9.83
CA ASP A 154 8.75 -0.72 10.89
C ASP A 154 8.13 -1.93 11.62
N ILE A 155 7.83 -3.03 10.92
CA ILE A 155 7.39 -4.29 11.54
C ILE A 155 8.47 -4.84 12.48
N ILE A 156 9.74 -4.88 12.07
CA ILE A 156 10.85 -5.34 12.91
C ILE A 156 10.91 -4.55 14.21
N LYS A 157 10.85 -3.22 14.15
CA LYS A 157 10.86 -2.36 15.35
C LYS A 157 9.72 -2.70 16.32
N PHE A 158 8.50 -2.90 15.78
CA PHE A 158 7.35 -3.27 16.60
C PHE A 158 7.48 -4.69 17.17
N LEU A 159 7.96 -5.66 16.40
CA LEU A 159 8.20 -7.03 16.84
C LEU A 159 9.19 -7.05 18.01
N GLN A 160 10.32 -6.35 17.89
CA GLN A 160 11.33 -6.24 18.94
C GLN A 160 10.79 -5.53 20.18
N ALA A 161 10.02 -4.46 20.01
CA ALA A 161 9.36 -3.78 21.13
C ALA A 161 8.34 -4.68 21.85
N LYS A 162 7.83 -5.73 21.20
CA LYS A 162 6.97 -6.77 21.80
C LYS A 162 7.73 -8.01 22.27
N GLY A 163 9.07 -7.98 22.20
CA GLY A 163 9.94 -9.03 22.75
C GLY A 163 10.29 -10.14 21.77
N ALA A 164 10.06 -9.99 20.48
CA ALA A 164 10.55 -10.95 19.47
C ALA A 164 12.08 -10.97 19.46
N MET A 165 12.67 -12.18 19.49
CA MET A 165 14.12 -12.38 19.62
C MET A 165 14.73 -13.05 18.39
N SER A 166 13.95 -13.79 17.62
CA SER A 166 14.44 -14.61 16.50
C SER A 166 13.81 -14.16 15.20
N ILE A 167 14.43 -13.18 14.52
CA ILE A 167 13.98 -12.63 13.25
C ILE A 167 15.05 -12.91 12.19
N PHE A 168 14.61 -13.55 11.10
CA PHE A 168 15.43 -13.88 9.94
C PHE A 168 14.97 -13.08 8.72
N LEU A 169 15.91 -12.45 8.01
CA LEU A 169 15.63 -11.57 6.89
C LEU A 169 16.16 -12.18 5.58
N GLY A 170 15.27 -12.39 4.63
CA GLY A 170 15.60 -12.84 3.27
C GLY A 170 15.34 -11.76 2.23
N ASN A 171 16.29 -11.56 1.32
CA ASN A 171 16.10 -10.67 0.18
C ASN A 171 16.91 -11.18 -1.03
N ARG A 172 16.40 -10.91 -2.25
CA ARG A 172 17.12 -11.22 -3.49
C ARG A 172 18.53 -10.62 -3.52
N TYR A 173 18.70 -9.44 -2.96
CA TYR A 173 20.01 -8.81 -2.74
C TYR A 173 20.42 -9.04 -1.29
N TYR A 174 21.27 -10.06 -1.08
CA TYR A 174 21.68 -10.50 0.26
C TYR A 174 22.30 -9.37 1.10
N GLU A 175 23.09 -8.50 0.49
CA GLU A 175 23.76 -7.38 1.15
C GLU A 175 22.74 -6.46 1.83
N LYS A 176 21.59 -6.20 1.19
CA LYS A 176 20.50 -5.40 1.79
C LYS A 176 19.88 -6.08 3.01
N ALA A 177 19.73 -7.41 2.97
CA ALA A 177 19.24 -8.16 4.12
C ALA A 177 20.26 -8.12 5.26
N GLN A 178 21.54 -8.23 4.95
CA GLN A 178 22.64 -8.19 5.91
C GLN A 178 22.77 -6.79 6.57
N ASP A 179 22.64 -5.72 5.81
CA ASP A 179 22.68 -4.34 6.34
C ASP A 179 21.53 -4.10 7.32
N MET A 180 20.28 -4.51 6.94
CA MET A 180 19.13 -4.37 7.83
C MET A 180 19.24 -5.29 9.04
N ALA A 181 19.71 -6.52 8.87
CA ALA A 181 19.92 -7.47 9.95
C ALA A 181 20.91 -6.93 10.99
N SER A 182 22.03 -6.38 10.53
CA SER A 182 23.05 -5.76 11.39
C SER A 182 22.49 -4.56 12.17
N LYS A 183 21.62 -3.76 11.52
CA LYS A 183 21.01 -2.56 12.14
C LYS A 183 20.03 -2.92 13.27
N TYR A 184 19.33 -4.05 13.17
CA TYR A 184 18.27 -4.44 14.09
C TYR A 184 18.55 -5.72 14.87
N ASP A 185 19.82 -6.16 14.95
CA ASP A 185 20.21 -7.40 15.63
C ASP A 185 19.35 -8.62 15.20
N CYS A 186 19.14 -8.73 13.88
CA CYS A 186 18.47 -9.84 13.22
C CYS A 186 19.50 -10.73 12.51
N LYS A 187 19.06 -11.82 11.90
CA LYS A 187 19.91 -12.68 11.08
C LYS A 187 19.47 -12.61 9.62
N ALA A 188 20.44 -12.49 8.71
CA ALA A 188 20.18 -12.53 7.27
C ALA A 188 20.45 -13.93 6.71
N PHE A 189 19.69 -14.35 5.71
CA PHE A 189 19.93 -15.55 4.94
C PHE A 189 19.85 -15.26 3.43
N ARG A 190 20.50 -16.10 2.64
CA ARG A 190 20.46 -15.99 1.18
C ARG A 190 19.14 -16.50 0.64
N PHE A 191 18.62 -15.87 -0.37
CA PHE A 191 17.27 -16.15 -0.87
C PHE A 191 17.12 -17.58 -1.46
N ASP A 192 18.20 -18.12 -2.00
CA ASP A 192 18.31 -19.51 -2.45
C ASP A 192 18.28 -20.56 -1.31
N GLU A 193 18.53 -20.10 -0.08
CA GLU A 193 18.45 -20.90 1.16
C GLU A 193 17.09 -20.80 1.86
N MET A 194 16.09 -20.14 1.25
CA MET A 194 14.79 -19.86 1.86
C MET A 194 14.10 -21.14 2.39
N LYS A 195 14.09 -22.23 1.62
CA LYS A 195 13.38 -23.45 1.99
C LYS A 195 13.81 -24.04 3.33
N PRO A 196 15.11 -24.23 3.61
CA PRO A 196 15.56 -24.68 4.94
C PRO A 196 15.13 -23.75 6.08
N PHE A 197 15.10 -22.44 5.85
CA PHE A 197 14.64 -21.48 6.88
C PHE A 197 13.15 -21.59 7.13
N LEU A 198 12.35 -21.79 6.09
CA LEU A 198 10.91 -21.94 6.22
C LEU A 198 10.51 -23.17 7.02
N GLU A 199 11.27 -24.26 6.97
CA GLU A 199 10.98 -25.50 7.70
C GLU A 199 10.89 -25.29 9.25
N PHE A 200 11.57 -24.29 9.77
CA PHE A 200 11.59 -23.96 11.21
C PHE A 200 10.80 -22.70 11.55
N THR A 201 10.16 -22.07 10.56
CA THR A 201 9.47 -20.80 10.71
C THR A 201 8.09 -20.99 11.32
N ASP A 202 7.78 -20.28 12.40
CA ASP A 202 6.45 -20.19 12.99
C ASP A 202 5.61 -19.11 12.31
N VAL A 203 6.26 -18.00 11.92
CA VAL A 203 5.61 -16.86 11.24
C VAL A 203 6.43 -16.44 10.03
N LEU A 204 5.81 -16.44 8.87
CA LEU A 204 6.36 -15.85 7.65
C LEU A 204 5.66 -14.52 7.35
N ILE A 205 6.42 -13.46 7.16
CA ILE A 205 5.93 -12.17 6.70
C ILE A 205 6.59 -11.84 5.36
N SER A 206 5.80 -11.78 4.29
CA SER A 206 6.32 -11.47 2.97
C SER A 206 5.81 -10.10 2.50
N ALA A 207 6.73 -9.22 2.11
CA ALA A 207 6.44 -7.90 1.59
C ALA A 207 7.51 -7.50 0.57
N THR A 208 7.51 -8.14 -0.58
CA THR A 208 8.46 -7.81 -1.65
C THR A 208 7.80 -7.00 -2.76
N SER A 209 8.56 -6.60 -3.74
CA SER A 209 8.07 -5.99 -4.99
C SER A 209 8.30 -6.90 -6.19
N ALA A 210 8.33 -8.21 -5.95
CA ALA A 210 8.50 -9.17 -7.04
C ALA A 210 7.21 -9.24 -7.89
N PRO A 211 7.34 -9.34 -9.22
CA PRO A 211 6.19 -9.45 -10.10
C PRO A 211 5.65 -10.89 -10.22
N HIS A 212 6.14 -11.82 -9.38
CA HIS A 212 5.81 -13.24 -9.44
C HIS A 212 5.81 -13.85 -8.05
N LEU A 213 5.14 -15.00 -7.91
CA LEU A 213 5.10 -15.76 -6.66
C LEU A 213 6.49 -16.19 -6.20
N ILE A 214 6.80 -15.91 -4.95
CA ILE A 214 8.07 -16.23 -4.29
C ILE A 214 7.94 -17.48 -3.44
N VAL A 215 6.86 -17.59 -2.68
CA VAL A 215 6.59 -18.72 -1.79
C VAL A 215 5.57 -19.64 -2.45
N ARG A 216 5.93 -20.91 -2.63
CA ARG A 216 5.13 -21.91 -3.29
C ARG A 216 4.88 -23.10 -2.36
N PRO A 217 3.87 -23.96 -2.63
CA PRO A 217 3.55 -25.10 -1.77
C PRO A 217 4.75 -26.02 -1.45
N GLU A 218 5.66 -26.21 -2.40
CA GLU A 218 6.87 -27.02 -2.22
C GLU A 218 7.90 -26.46 -1.23
N HIS A 219 7.71 -25.19 -0.78
CA HIS A 219 8.55 -24.57 0.23
C HIS A 219 8.04 -24.81 1.66
N ILE A 220 6.80 -25.29 1.82
CA ILE A 220 6.18 -25.52 3.11
C ILE A 220 6.10 -27.04 3.37
N SER A 221 6.57 -27.47 4.55
CA SER A 221 6.50 -28.87 4.92
C SER A 221 5.05 -29.32 5.18
N PRO A 222 4.63 -30.53 4.77
CA PRO A 222 3.22 -30.95 4.77
C PRO A 222 2.50 -30.86 6.12
N ASN A 223 3.21 -30.97 7.22
CA ASN A 223 2.64 -30.96 8.58
C ASN A 223 3.09 -29.74 9.39
N GLN A 224 3.71 -28.77 8.76
CA GLN A 224 4.22 -27.58 9.44
C GLN A 224 3.08 -26.71 9.91
N LYS A 225 3.12 -26.31 11.19
CA LYS A 225 2.22 -25.27 11.70
C LYS A 225 2.88 -23.91 11.46
N ILE A 226 2.32 -23.12 10.56
CA ILE A 226 2.87 -21.83 10.19
C ILE A 226 1.75 -20.79 9.97
N LEU A 227 2.00 -19.58 10.44
CA LEU A 227 1.21 -18.40 10.09
C LEU A 227 1.94 -17.61 9.01
N ILE A 228 1.27 -17.35 7.91
CA ILE A 228 1.83 -16.61 6.77
C ILE A 228 1.04 -15.31 6.59
N LEU A 229 1.76 -14.19 6.55
CA LEU A 229 1.23 -12.86 6.29
C LEU A 229 1.81 -12.35 4.98
N ASP A 230 1.01 -12.38 3.91
CA ASP A 230 1.38 -11.85 2.60
C ASP A 230 0.93 -10.39 2.48
N LEU A 231 1.90 -9.48 2.55
CA LEU A 231 1.68 -8.04 2.50
C LEU A 231 2.02 -7.45 1.12
N ALA A 232 2.42 -8.31 0.17
CA ALA A 232 2.86 -7.89 -1.16
C ALA A 232 1.69 -7.62 -2.11
N PHE A 233 1.95 -6.76 -3.08
CA PHE A 233 1.12 -6.60 -4.24
C PHE A 233 1.98 -6.38 -5.51
N PRO A 234 1.87 -7.23 -6.55
CA PRO A 234 1.16 -8.52 -6.57
C PRO A 234 1.59 -9.46 -5.44
N ARG A 235 0.79 -10.49 -5.15
CA ARG A 235 1.08 -11.41 -4.04
C ARG A 235 2.43 -12.11 -4.18
N ASP A 236 3.08 -12.33 -3.07
CA ASP A 236 4.32 -13.12 -2.99
C ASP A 236 4.05 -14.61 -2.78
N VAL A 237 2.90 -14.95 -2.16
CA VAL A 237 2.59 -16.30 -1.67
C VAL A 237 1.48 -16.92 -2.52
N ASP A 238 1.69 -18.15 -2.94
CA ASP A 238 0.69 -18.94 -3.68
C ASP A 238 -0.52 -19.23 -2.77
N GLU A 239 -1.73 -18.88 -3.23
CA GLU A 239 -2.96 -19.05 -2.45
C GLU A 239 -3.25 -20.51 -2.07
N ARG A 240 -2.79 -21.47 -2.86
CA ARG A 240 -2.92 -22.91 -2.56
C ARG A 240 -2.26 -23.32 -1.24
N ILE A 241 -1.31 -22.53 -0.75
CA ILE A 241 -0.69 -22.76 0.56
C ILE A 241 -1.73 -22.59 1.69
N GLY A 242 -2.70 -21.71 1.53
CA GLY A 242 -3.80 -21.56 2.49
C GLY A 242 -4.73 -22.77 2.63
N GLU A 243 -4.70 -23.70 1.66
CA GLU A 243 -5.45 -24.95 1.69
C GLU A 243 -4.70 -26.09 2.40
N MET A 244 -3.41 -25.88 2.72
CA MET A 244 -2.58 -26.89 3.38
C MET A 244 -2.97 -27.06 4.86
N PRO A 245 -2.95 -28.30 5.40
CA PRO A 245 -3.19 -28.53 6.83
C PRO A 245 -2.22 -27.74 7.71
N ASN A 246 -2.74 -27.19 8.82
CA ASN A 246 -1.97 -26.43 9.81
C ASN A 246 -1.34 -25.11 9.31
N VAL A 247 -1.65 -24.67 8.09
CA VAL A 247 -1.24 -23.38 7.57
C VAL A 247 -2.36 -22.37 7.75
N THR A 248 -2.04 -21.20 8.27
CA THR A 248 -2.93 -20.03 8.26
C THR A 248 -2.30 -18.99 7.35
N LEU A 249 -2.97 -18.66 6.26
CA LEU A 249 -2.53 -17.65 5.31
C LEU A 249 -3.47 -16.45 5.36
N TYR A 250 -2.92 -15.29 5.66
CA TYR A 250 -3.62 -14.01 5.57
C TYR A 250 -2.91 -13.12 4.55
N ASN A 251 -3.68 -12.56 3.65
CA ASN A 251 -3.23 -11.46 2.82
C ASN A 251 -3.43 -10.13 3.57
N LEU A 252 -2.97 -9.05 2.96
CA LEU A 252 -3.05 -7.72 3.58
C LEU A 252 -4.51 -7.29 3.86
N GLU A 253 -5.48 -7.70 3.04
CA GLU A 253 -6.91 -7.37 3.22
C GLU A 253 -7.49 -8.08 4.43
N ASP A 254 -7.15 -9.37 4.61
CA ASP A 254 -7.59 -10.16 5.75
C ASP A 254 -7.11 -9.53 7.07
N ILE A 255 -5.83 -9.11 7.10
CA ILE A 255 -5.23 -8.45 8.27
C ILE A 255 -5.97 -7.15 8.60
N LYS A 256 -6.28 -6.34 7.59
CA LYS A 256 -6.99 -5.06 7.75
C LYS A 256 -8.41 -5.25 8.25
N GLN A 257 -9.14 -6.23 7.72
CA GLN A 257 -10.50 -6.54 8.17
C GLN A 257 -10.53 -6.92 9.65
N ARG A 258 -9.55 -7.72 10.12
CA ARG A 258 -9.45 -8.12 11.53
C ARG A 258 -9.20 -6.94 12.47
N VAL A 259 -8.47 -5.94 12.02
CA VAL A 259 -8.09 -4.78 12.85
C VAL A 259 -9.10 -3.64 12.80
N ASN A 260 -9.89 -3.53 11.73
CA ASN A 260 -10.84 -2.43 11.51
C ASN A 260 -12.08 -2.42 12.41
N GLN A 261 -12.23 -3.32 13.36
CA GLN A 261 -13.42 -3.41 14.21
C GLN A 261 -13.68 -2.19 15.15
N ASN A 262 -12.81 -1.18 15.16
CA ASN A 262 -12.90 0.00 16.04
C ASN A 262 -13.20 1.34 15.32
N VAL A 263 -14.07 1.35 14.32
CA VAL A 263 -14.33 2.51 13.45
C VAL A 263 -15.18 3.62 14.07
N ALA A 264 -15.98 3.35 15.10
CA ALA A 264 -16.95 4.32 15.64
C ALA A 264 -16.33 5.65 16.16
N SER A 265 -15.11 5.63 16.69
CA SER A 265 -14.44 6.83 17.22
C SER A 265 -13.92 7.80 16.15
N ARG A 266 -13.92 7.40 14.88
CA ARG A 266 -13.36 8.20 13.77
C ARG A 266 -14.39 8.96 12.97
N ARG A 267 -15.69 8.72 13.18
CA ARG A 267 -16.76 9.29 12.35
C ARG A 267 -16.69 10.80 12.19
N LYS A 268 -16.54 11.54 13.29
CA LYS A 268 -16.44 13.02 13.25
C LYS A 268 -15.22 13.52 12.48
N ARG A 269 -14.10 12.79 12.52
CA ARG A 269 -12.88 13.16 11.79
C ARG A 269 -13.05 12.92 10.30
N VAL A 270 -13.75 11.85 9.92
CA VAL A 270 -14.10 11.54 8.52
C VAL A 270 -15.04 12.61 7.98
N GLU A 271 -16.10 12.98 8.71
CA GLU A 271 -17.03 14.05 8.33
C GLU A 271 -16.27 15.37 8.08
N LYS A 272 -15.39 15.76 9.00
CA LYS A 272 -14.56 16.95 8.83
C LYS A 272 -13.59 16.88 7.66
N ALA A 273 -13.04 15.70 7.38
CA ALA A 273 -12.15 15.50 6.25
C ALA A 273 -12.90 15.63 4.92
N LEU A 274 -14.12 15.10 4.83
CA LEU A 274 -14.98 15.24 3.64
C LEU A 274 -15.36 16.69 3.38
N GLU A 275 -15.77 17.45 4.42
CA GLU A 275 -16.06 18.89 4.29
C GLU A 275 -14.88 19.67 3.66
N ILE A 276 -13.65 19.39 4.11
CA ILE A 276 -12.44 20.05 3.57
C ILE A 276 -12.21 19.65 2.11
N ILE A 277 -12.44 18.38 1.76
CA ILE A 277 -12.27 17.89 0.38
C ILE A 277 -13.27 18.59 -0.54
N ASP A 278 -14.54 18.66 -0.15
CA ASP A 278 -15.58 19.31 -0.94
C ASP A 278 -15.25 20.78 -1.21
N GLU A 279 -14.83 21.52 -0.16
CA GLU A 279 -14.35 22.91 -0.33
C GLU A 279 -13.19 23.02 -1.35
N GLU A 280 -12.22 22.11 -1.28
CA GLU A 280 -11.04 22.18 -2.15
C GLU A 280 -11.35 21.74 -3.59
N VAL A 281 -12.31 20.82 -3.79
CA VAL A 281 -12.82 20.44 -5.10
C VAL A 281 -13.52 21.63 -5.76
N ASP A 282 -14.40 22.31 -5.04
CA ASP A 282 -15.08 23.51 -5.55
C ASP A 282 -14.07 24.59 -6.00
N LYS A 283 -13.08 24.90 -5.15
CA LYS A 283 -12.01 25.85 -5.50
C LYS A 283 -11.20 25.41 -6.71
N PHE A 284 -10.91 24.11 -6.79
CA PHE A 284 -10.15 23.53 -7.91
C PHE A 284 -10.90 23.68 -9.22
N CYS A 285 -12.19 23.33 -9.25
CA CYS A 285 -13.06 23.42 -10.43
C CYS A 285 -13.24 24.86 -10.91
N ILE A 286 -13.46 25.82 -10.00
CA ILE A 286 -13.56 27.26 -10.32
C ILE A 286 -12.25 27.75 -10.97
N ASN A 287 -11.11 27.43 -10.36
CA ASN A 287 -9.79 27.85 -10.86
C ASN A 287 -9.45 27.28 -12.26
N ILE A 288 -9.87 26.05 -12.56
CA ILE A 288 -9.70 25.45 -13.89
C ILE A 288 -10.66 26.07 -14.90
N GLY A 289 -11.92 26.27 -14.54
CA GLY A 289 -12.92 26.92 -15.39
C GLY A 289 -12.52 28.35 -15.79
N GLN A 290 -11.98 29.14 -14.87
CA GLN A 290 -11.47 30.50 -15.14
C GLN A 290 -10.22 30.49 -16.06
N ARG A 291 -9.37 29.45 -16.01
CA ARG A 291 -8.22 29.32 -16.91
C ARG A 291 -8.62 28.91 -18.33
N ILE A 292 -9.60 28.03 -18.46
CA ILE A 292 -10.13 27.61 -19.78
C ILE A 292 -10.78 28.78 -20.48
N SER A 293 -11.57 29.59 -19.77
CA SER A 293 -12.19 30.82 -20.33
C SER A 293 -11.14 31.87 -20.74
N LYS A 294 -10.05 32.04 -19.99
CA LYS A 294 -8.96 32.97 -20.34
C LYS A 294 -8.13 32.53 -21.54
N SER A 295 -7.90 31.21 -21.70
CA SER A 295 -7.21 30.68 -22.89
C SER A 295 -8.07 30.67 -24.16
N ALA A 296 -9.41 30.66 -24.02
CA ALA A 296 -10.33 30.77 -25.14
C ALA A 296 -10.51 32.20 -25.65
N ILE A 297 -10.11 33.22 -24.89
CA ILE A 297 -10.20 34.65 -25.25
C ILE A 297 -8.90 35.16 -25.89
N SER A 298 -7.83 34.35 -25.92
CA SER A 298 -6.51 34.73 -26.47
C SER A 298 -6.26 34.24 -27.90
N PHE A 299 -7.31 34.04 -28.72
CA PHE A 299 -7.23 33.75 -30.16
C PHE A 299 -7.97 34.80 -30.95
#